data_702963d63505f3125a72f383f5f3b9de
#
_entry.id   702963d63505f3125a72f383f5f3b9de
#
_cell.length_a   1.000
_cell.length_b   1.000
_cell.length_c   1.000
_cell.angle_alpha   90.00
_cell.angle_beta   90.00
_cell.angle_gamma   90.00
#
_symmetry.space_group_name_H-M   'P 1'
#
loop_
_entity.id
_entity.type
_entity.pdbx_description
1 polymer ?
#
loop_
_entity_poly.entity_id
_entity_poly.type
_entity_poly.pdbx_seq_one_letter_code
_entity_poly.pdbx_strand_id
1 'polypeptide(L)'
;MILNKFLSTLGIISIALFCAGQAHAQQEQQVKAEIQKKLGSNAKVKSVTPAPVSGLYEVLVGNDIFYTDGAAKYLIQGEIIELASGKNITEQRQADINRIKWSDLTPANAIKNVRGNGSRQLAVFSDPNCGYCKRLEKSLQQLDNVTIYTYLIPILSPDSAQKSKQIWCSSDPYKTYIDWMVNGITPSGKGECSTPLDKNMAFAKTYGITGTPTLFFTDGSRFPGAVQITDIEKKFSSLK
;
A
#
# COMPACT_ATOMS: atom_id res chain seq x y z
N MET A 1 -27.46 -43.67 41.26
CA MET A 1 -26.15 -43.12 41.64
C MET A 1 -25.24 -43.09 40.40
N ILE A 2 -25.68 -42.44 39.29
CA ILE A 2 -24.96 -42.33 37.96
C ILE A 2 -25.04 -40.92 37.37
N LEU A 3 -25.29 -39.84 38.11
CA LEU A 3 -25.47 -38.51 37.51
C LEU A 3 -24.41 -37.45 37.83
N ASN A 4 -23.26 -37.80 38.40
CA ASN A 4 -22.27 -36.84 38.86
C ASN A 4 -20.88 -36.94 38.20
N LYS A 5 -20.70 -37.70 37.09
CA LYS A 5 -19.41 -37.79 36.40
C LYS A 5 -19.27 -37.02 35.08
N PHE A 6 -20.36 -36.41 34.56
CA PHE A 6 -20.33 -35.70 33.28
C PHE A 6 -20.04 -34.18 33.34
N LEU A 7 -20.10 -33.55 34.53
CA LEU A 7 -19.87 -32.10 34.67
C LEU A 7 -18.39 -31.72 34.87
N SER A 8 -17.50 -32.67 35.15
CA SER A 8 -16.08 -32.38 35.46
C SER A 8 -15.18 -32.27 34.21
N THR A 9 -15.57 -32.86 33.09
CA THR A 9 -14.72 -32.90 31.88
C THR A 9 -14.88 -31.68 30.98
N LEU A 10 -16.02 -30.98 30.98
CA LEU A 10 -16.19 -29.77 30.16
C LEU A 10 -15.44 -28.53 30.71
N GLY A 11 -15.24 -28.44 32.01
CA GLY A 11 -14.55 -27.31 32.65
C GLY A 11 -13.04 -27.28 32.40
N ILE A 12 -12.42 -28.44 32.26
CA ILE A 12 -10.96 -28.56 32.09
C ILE A 12 -10.52 -28.18 30.64
N ILE A 13 -11.33 -28.51 29.64
CA ILE A 13 -11.05 -28.19 28.23
C ILE A 13 -11.12 -26.68 27.97
N SER A 14 -12.07 -25.96 28.60
CA SER A 14 -12.19 -24.50 28.42
C SER A 14 -11.03 -23.71 29.04
N ILE A 15 -10.47 -24.18 30.17
CA ILE A 15 -9.35 -23.52 30.85
C ILE A 15 -8.03 -23.73 30.06
N ALA A 16 -7.82 -24.90 29.46
CA ALA A 16 -6.61 -25.19 28.69
C ALA A 16 -6.50 -24.36 27.40
N LEU A 17 -7.62 -24.11 26.70
CA LEU A 17 -7.65 -23.24 25.51
C LEU A 17 -7.36 -21.76 25.85
N PHE A 18 -7.82 -21.28 27.01
CA PHE A 18 -7.58 -19.91 27.44
C PHE A 18 -6.10 -19.66 27.82
N CYS A 19 -5.44 -20.63 28.41
CA CYS A 19 -4.02 -20.55 28.77
C CYS A 19 -3.08 -20.57 27.54
N ALA A 20 -3.41 -21.31 26.49
CA ALA A 20 -2.58 -21.39 25.28
C ALA A 20 -2.58 -20.06 24.49
N GLY A 21 -3.72 -19.38 24.40
CA GLY A 21 -3.80 -18.07 23.73
C GLY A 21 -3.00 -16.98 24.46
N GLN A 22 -2.98 -17.00 25.78
CA GLN A 22 -2.18 -16.04 26.58
C GLN A 22 -0.68 -16.26 26.44
N ALA A 23 -0.22 -17.52 26.36
CA ALA A 23 1.18 -17.85 26.20
C ALA A 23 1.74 -17.35 24.84
N HIS A 24 0.97 -17.49 23.75
CA HIS A 24 1.36 -16.96 22.44
C HIS A 24 1.41 -15.43 22.42
N ALA A 25 0.42 -14.75 22.96
CA ALA A 25 0.40 -13.30 23.05
C ALA A 25 1.58 -12.73 23.88
N GLN A 26 1.93 -13.41 24.96
CA GLN A 26 3.09 -13.06 25.80
C GLN A 26 4.40 -13.23 25.03
N GLN A 27 4.55 -14.32 24.28
CA GLN A 27 5.73 -14.56 23.44
C GLN A 27 5.89 -13.48 22.36
N GLU A 28 4.81 -13.13 21.65
CA GLU A 28 4.82 -12.06 20.64
C GLU A 28 5.29 -10.71 21.23
N GLN A 29 4.79 -10.35 22.40
CA GLN A 29 5.19 -9.13 23.11
C GLN A 29 6.66 -9.16 23.52
N GLN A 30 7.16 -10.28 23.99
CA GLN A 30 8.55 -10.46 24.36
C GLN A 30 9.46 -10.31 23.13
N VAL A 31 9.17 -11.00 22.03
CA VAL A 31 9.90 -10.90 20.76
C VAL A 31 9.88 -9.46 20.25
N LYS A 32 8.71 -8.79 20.30
CA LYS A 32 8.57 -7.38 19.89
C LYS A 32 9.49 -6.46 20.70
N ALA A 33 9.51 -6.61 22.02
CA ALA A 33 10.35 -5.80 22.90
C ALA A 33 11.84 -6.00 22.62
N GLU A 34 12.27 -7.25 22.44
CA GLU A 34 13.67 -7.59 22.14
C GLU A 34 14.12 -7.05 20.77
N ILE A 35 13.31 -7.18 19.72
CA ILE A 35 13.62 -6.62 18.40
C ILE A 35 13.65 -5.09 18.47
N GLN A 36 12.65 -4.46 19.11
CA GLN A 36 12.61 -3.00 19.25
C GLN A 36 13.87 -2.47 19.98
N LYS A 37 14.29 -3.14 21.04
CA LYS A 37 15.52 -2.81 21.78
C LYS A 37 16.76 -2.87 20.88
N LYS A 38 16.88 -3.91 20.05
CA LYS A 38 18.03 -4.11 19.15
C LYS A 38 18.06 -3.14 17.99
N LEU A 39 16.89 -2.76 17.44
CA LEU A 39 16.76 -1.81 16.33
C LEU A 39 16.87 -0.34 16.78
N GLY A 40 16.71 -0.05 18.08
CA GLY A 40 16.76 1.30 18.63
C GLY A 40 15.51 2.14 18.28
N SER A 41 15.64 3.46 18.46
CA SER A 41 14.53 4.42 18.25
C SER A 41 14.24 4.75 16.78
N ASN A 42 15.19 4.48 15.88
CA ASN A 42 15.09 4.86 14.46
C ASN A 42 14.17 3.93 13.63
N ALA A 43 13.84 2.75 14.15
CA ALA A 43 12.97 1.79 13.52
C ALA A 43 11.84 1.40 14.48
N LYS A 44 10.59 1.51 14.02
CA LYS A 44 9.40 1.19 14.83
C LYS A 44 8.86 -0.18 14.45
N VAL A 45 8.92 -1.12 15.39
CA VAL A 45 8.24 -2.43 15.26
C VAL A 45 6.74 -2.24 15.46
N LYS A 46 5.97 -2.39 14.38
CA LYS A 46 4.50 -2.26 14.40
C LYS A 46 3.85 -3.49 15.04
N SER A 47 4.19 -4.67 14.55
CA SER A 47 3.63 -5.93 15.04
C SER A 47 4.66 -7.06 14.99
N VAL A 48 4.42 -8.07 15.81
CA VAL A 48 5.05 -9.40 15.75
C VAL A 48 3.91 -10.40 15.80
N THR A 49 3.89 -11.37 14.89
CA THR A 49 2.87 -12.41 14.79
C THR A 49 3.51 -13.72 14.36
N PRO A 50 2.94 -14.90 14.71
CA PRO A 50 3.46 -16.17 14.22
C PRO A 50 3.50 -16.20 12.69
N ALA A 51 4.61 -16.69 12.13
CA ALA A 51 4.73 -16.95 10.70
C ALA A 51 4.16 -18.33 10.33
N PRO A 52 3.84 -18.61 9.05
CA PRO A 52 3.38 -19.92 8.60
C PRO A 52 4.40 -21.05 8.84
N VAL A 53 5.66 -20.70 8.99
CA VAL A 53 6.75 -21.65 9.31
C VAL A 53 6.87 -21.76 10.83
N SER A 54 6.73 -22.98 11.36
CA SER A 54 6.81 -23.25 12.80
C SER A 54 8.11 -22.73 13.40
N GLY A 55 8.00 -22.05 14.55
CA GLY A 55 9.13 -21.45 15.27
C GLY A 55 9.58 -20.08 14.73
N LEU A 56 9.02 -19.60 13.62
CA LEU A 56 9.27 -18.25 13.12
C LEU A 56 8.13 -17.28 13.47
N TYR A 57 8.50 -16.03 13.60
CA TYR A 57 7.60 -14.89 13.78
C TYR A 57 7.81 -13.89 12.64
N GLU A 58 6.71 -13.38 12.08
CA GLU A 58 6.69 -12.21 11.20
C GLU A 58 6.89 -10.95 12.05
N VAL A 59 7.80 -10.09 11.66
CA VAL A 59 8.10 -8.81 12.30
C VAL A 59 7.84 -7.69 11.30
N LEU A 60 6.85 -6.86 11.55
CA LEU A 60 6.56 -5.70 10.73
C LEU A 60 7.29 -4.46 11.26
N VAL A 61 8.27 -3.97 10.50
CA VAL A 61 9.02 -2.74 10.81
C VAL A 61 8.70 -1.70 9.76
N GLY A 62 8.05 -0.62 10.15
CA GLY A 62 7.49 0.29 9.14
C GLY A 62 6.45 -0.43 8.27
N ASN A 63 6.73 -0.59 6.98
CA ASN A 63 5.92 -1.38 6.05
C ASN A 63 6.68 -2.62 5.54
N ASP A 64 7.85 -2.90 6.08
CA ASP A 64 8.69 -4.01 5.64
C ASP A 64 8.51 -5.23 6.53
N ILE A 65 8.47 -6.42 5.91
CA ILE A 65 8.35 -7.69 6.59
C ILE A 65 9.75 -8.28 6.80
N PHE A 66 10.00 -8.70 8.03
CA PHE A 66 11.13 -9.52 8.43
C PHE A 66 10.60 -10.75 9.17
N TYR A 67 11.48 -11.74 9.36
CA TYR A 67 11.19 -12.89 10.19
C TYR A 67 12.23 -13.04 11.28
N THR A 68 11.86 -13.68 12.39
CA THR A 68 12.76 -13.95 13.52
C THR A 68 12.40 -15.26 14.21
N ASP A 69 13.33 -15.84 14.94
CA ASP A 69 13.07 -16.94 15.86
C ASP A 69 12.41 -16.44 17.15
N GLY A 70 11.82 -17.36 17.94
CA GLY A 70 11.12 -16.99 19.18
C GLY A 70 12.00 -16.37 20.27
N ALA A 71 13.33 -16.44 20.15
CA ALA A 71 14.27 -15.78 21.04
C ALA A 71 14.75 -14.41 20.53
N ALA A 72 14.26 -13.97 19.37
CA ALA A 72 14.71 -12.75 18.68
C ALA A 72 16.23 -12.67 18.47
N LYS A 73 16.86 -13.84 18.27
CA LYS A 73 18.31 -13.95 18.10
C LYS A 73 18.75 -13.59 16.69
N TYR A 74 17.96 -13.96 15.70
CA TYR A 74 18.23 -13.75 14.27
C TYR A 74 17.14 -12.88 13.65
N LEU A 75 17.52 -11.99 12.73
CA LEU A 75 16.59 -11.27 11.86
C LEU A 75 16.84 -11.77 10.44
N ILE A 76 15.77 -12.27 9.80
CA ILE A 76 15.79 -12.84 8.45
C ILE A 76 15.05 -11.88 7.54
N GLN A 77 15.71 -11.44 6.48
CA GLN A 77 15.10 -10.72 5.37
C GLN A 77 14.99 -11.65 4.18
N GLY A 78 13.77 -11.92 3.72
CA GLY A 78 13.52 -12.87 2.63
C GLY A 78 12.06 -13.19 2.47
N GLU A 79 11.77 -14.19 1.64
CA GLU A 79 10.42 -14.60 1.27
C GLU A 79 10.12 -16.02 1.73
N ILE A 80 8.89 -16.25 2.19
CA ILE A 80 8.34 -17.57 2.44
C ILE A 80 7.51 -17.98 1.23
N ILE A 81 7.92 -19.04 0.56
CA ILE A 81 7.21 -19.61 -0.58
C ILE A 81 6.66 -20.97 -0.18
N GLU A 82 5.35 -21.17 -0.34
CA GLU A 82 4.70 -22.46 -0.14
C GLU A 82 4.99 -23.36 -1.34
N LEU A 83 5.84 -24.38 -1.15
CA LEU A 83 6.33 -25.21 -2.26
C LEU A 83 5.21 -26.00 -2.96
N ALA A 84 4.17 -26.40 -2.23
CA ALA A 84 3.08 -27.19 -2.78
C ALA A 84 2.26 -26.42 -3.82
N SER A 85 2.07 -25.11 -3.63
CA SER A 85 1.27 -24.24 -4.51
C SER A 85 2.11 -23.27 -5.34
N GLY A 86 3.42 -23.10 -5.00
CA GLY A 86 4.27 -22.05 -5.54
C GLY A 86 3.91 -20.65 -5.05
N LYS A 87 3.06 -20.52 -4.03
CA LYS A 87 2.53 -19.27 -3.54
C LYS A 87 3.55 -18.52 -2.68
N ASN A 88 3.85 -17.29 -3.03
CA ASN A 88 4.68 -16.41 -2.21
C ASN A 88 3.83 -15.76 -1.09
N ILE A 89 3.95 -16.29 0.11
CA ILE A 89 3.19 -15.86 1.29
C ILE A 89 3.61 -14.46 1.71
N THR A 90 4.93 -14.17 1.68
CA THR A 90 5.46 -12.85 2.05
C THR A 90 4.96 -11.77 1.10
N GLU A 91 4.98 -12.02 -0.20
CA GLU A 91 4.49 -11.07 -1.20
C GLU A 91 2.99 -10.75 -1.00
N GLN A 92 2.18 -11.78 -0.76
CA GLN A 92 0.75 -11.58 -0.48
C GLN A 92 0.54 -10.74 0.78
N ARG A 93 1.25 -11.08 1.84
CA ARG A 93 1.18 -10.35 3.09
C ARG A 93 1.65 -8.90 2.93
N GLN A 94 2.72 -8.68 2.18
CA GLN A 94 3.23 -7.34 1.84
C GLN A 94 2.18 -6.54 1.02
N ALA A 95 1.51 -7.20 0.09
CA ALA A 95 0.43 -6.58 -0.69
C ALA A 95 -0.74 -6.15 0.23
N ASP A 96 -1.11 -6.99 1.21
CA ASP A 96 -2.18 -6.67 2.17
C ASP A 96 -1.80 -5.51 3.10
N ILE A 97 -0.56 -5.45 3.59
CA ILE A 97 -0.04 -4.35 4.42
C ILE A 97 -0.06 -3.03 3.65
N ASN A 98 0.23 -3.08 2.36
CA ASN A 98 0.31 -1.91 1.49
C ASN A 98 -1.04 -1.47 0.90
N ARG A 99 -2.14 -2.14 1.24
CA ARG A 99 -3.48 -1.72 0.83
C ARG A 99 -3.86 -0.38 1.47
N ILE A 100 -4.64 0.39 0.73
CA ILE A 100 -5.33 1.56 1.26
C ILE A 100 -6.82 1.26 1.45
N LYS A 101 -7.49 2.06 2.25
CA LYS A 101 -8.94 2.15 2.18
C LYS A 101 -9.29 3.10 1.05
N TRP A 102 -9.96 2.61 0.02
CA TRP A 102 -10.35 3.43 -1.14
C TRP A 102 -11.15 4.67 -0.73
N SER A 103 -11.97 4.55 0.32
CA SER A 103 -12.75 5.67 0.89
C SER A 103 -11.92 6.78 1.50
N ASP A 104 -10.64 6.55 1.80
CA ASP A 104 -9.73 7.58 2.34
C ASP A 104 -9.18 8.49 1.24
N LEU A 105 -9.33 8.09 -0.03
CA LEU A 105 -9.02 8.94 -1.17
C LEU A 105 -10.10 10.04 -1.32
N THR A 106 -9.67 11.29 -1.40
CA THR A 106 -10.55 12.43 -1.62
C THR A 106 -10.52 12.82 -3.10
N PRO A 107 -11.56 12.52 -3.91
CA PRO A 107 -11.57 12.80 -5.35
C PRO A 107 -11.32 14.27 -5.72
N ALA A 108 -11.75 15.20 -4.87
CA ALA A 108 -11.51 16.63 -5.04
C ALA A 108 -10.03 17.04 -4.97
N ASN A 109 -9.15 16.17 -4.47
CA ASN A 109 -7.71 16.41 -4.43
C ASN A 109 -6.98 15.85 -5.66
N ALA A 110 -7.70 15.25 -6.61
CA ALA A 110 -7.15 14.64 -7.82
C ALA A 110 -7.54 15.39 -9.09
N ILE A 111 -6.69 15.32 -10.09
CA ILE A 111 -7.06 15.61 -11.48
C ILE A 111 -7.87 14.41 -11.96
N LYS A 112 -9.14 14.64 -12.27
CA LYS A 112 -10.07 13.60 -12.72
C LYS A 112 -10.14 13.53 -14.23
N ASN A 113 -10.04 12.33 -14.79
CA ASN A 113 -10.28 12.03 -16.17
C ASN A 113 -11.28 10.88 -16.30
N VAL A 114 -12.29 11.03 -17.15
CA VAL A 114 -13.30 10.00 -17.44
C VAL A 114 -13.24 9.64 -18.90
N ARG A 115 -13.16 8.34 -19.19
CA ARG A 115 -13.22 7.79 -20.56
C ARG A 115 -14.33 6.77 -20.65
N GLY A 116 -15.02 6.76 -21.78
CA GLY A 116 -16.19 5.90 -21.99
C GLY A 116 -17.22 6.11 -20.88
N ASN A 117 -17.75 5.03 -20.32
CA ASN A 117 -18.74 5.09 -19.22
C ASN A 117 -18.14 5.36 -17.84
N GLY A 118 -16.80 5.37 -17.69
CA GLY A 118 -16.11 5.65 -16.43
C GLY A 118 -16.30 4.63 -15.32
N SER A 119 -16.80 3.44 -15.60
CA SER A 119 -17.25 2.47 -14.59
C SER A 119 -16.13 1.88 -13.78
N ARG A 120 -14.93 1.73 -14.35
CA ARG A 120 -13.73 1.24 -13.66
C ARG A 120 -12.99 2.42 -13.05
N GLN A 121 -12.44 2.29 -11.85
CA GLN A 121 -11.79 3.40 -11.17
C GLN A 121 -10.34 3.07 -10.84
N LEU A 122 -9.45 4.02 -11.08
CA LEU A 122 -8.01 3.94 -10.83
C LEU A 122 -7.53 5.23 -10.17
N ALA A 123 -6.77 5.11 -9.08
CA ALA A 123 -6.04 6.23 -8.51
C ALA A 123 -4.56 6.11 -8.86
N VAL A 124 -3.95 7.21 -9.29
CA VAL A 124 -2.54 7.27 -9.69
C VAL A 124 -1.86 8.39 -8.92
N PHE A 125 -0.86 8.05 -8.12
CA PHE A 125 0.03 9.02 -7.49
C PHE A 125 1.20 9.29 -8.42
N SER A 126 1.37 10.54 -8.83
CA SER A 126 2.26 10.93 -9.92
C SER A 126 3.08 12.16 -9.58
N ASP A 127 4.34 12.19 -10.05
CA ASP A 127 5.20 13.37 -10.04
C ASP A 127 5.40 13.86 -11.49
N PRO A 128 5.20 15.16 -11.78
CA PRO A 128 5.34 15.70 -13.16
C PRO A 128 6.71 15.47 -13.80
N ASN A 129 7.77 15.33 -13.01
CA ASN A 129 9.12 15.11 -13.52
C ASN A 129 9.53 13.64 -13.56
N CYS A 130 8.64 12.73 -13.15
CA CYS A 130 8.91 11.30 -13.14
C CYS A 130 8.83 10.70 -14.56
N GLY A 131 9.96 10.19 -15.07
CA GLY A 131 10.02 9.55 -16.39
C GLY A 131 9.15 8.27 -16.47
N TYR A 132 9.03 7.51 -15.37
CA TYR A 132 8.15 6.35 -15.29
C TYR A 132 6.67 6.75 -15.29
N CYS A 133 6.30 7.89 -14.67
CA CYS A 133 4.95 8.44 -14.73
C CYS A 133 4.58 8.84 -16.17
N LYS A 134 5.51 9.47 -16.90
CA LYS A 134 5.31 9.81 -18.31
C LYS A 134 5.06 8.57 -19.17
N ARG A 135 5.83 7.49 -18.94
CA ARG A 135 5.61 6.21 -19.65
C ARG A 135 4.27 5.59 -19.32
N LEU A 136 3.91 5.54 -18.04
CA LEU A 136 2.63 5.03 -17.60
C LEU A 136 1.48 5.82 -18.24
N GLU A 137 1.54 7.16 -18.21
CA GLU A 137 0.48 8.01 -18.74
C GLU A 137 0.23 7.76 -20.24
N LYS A 138 1.29 7.56 -21.03
CA LYS A 138 1.15 7.15 -22.44
C LYS A 138 0.42 5.82 -22.60
N SER A 139 0.71 4.85 -21.73
CA SER A 139 0.02 3.54 -21.75
C SER A 139 -1.44 3.68 -21.30
N LEU A 140 -1.72 4.50 -20.29
CA LEU A 140 -3.07 4.73 -19.78
C LEU A 140 -4.02 5.33 -20.83
N GLN A 141 -3.48 5.97 -21.90
CA GLN A 141 -4.31 6.47 -23.01
C GLN A 141 -5.05 5.33 -23.74
N GLN A 142 -4.62 4.08 -23.59
CA GLN A 142 -5.26 2.89 -24.21
C GLN A 142 -6.44 2.35 -23.40
N LEU A 143 -6.60 2.79 -22.13
CA LEU A 143 -7.75 2.36 -21.31
C LEU A 143 -9.03 3.04 -21.75
N ASP A 144 -10.12 2.29 -21.75
CA ASP A 144 -11.48 2.79 -21.96
C ASP A 144 -12.37 2.41 -20.76
N ASN A 145 -13.57 3.02 -20.67
CA ASN A 145 -14.54 2.78 -19.61
C ASN A 145 -13.93 2.92 -18.19
N VAL A 146 -13.10 3.95 -18.00
CA VAL A 146 -12.34 4.18 -16.76
C VAL A 146 -12.44 5.62 -16.29
N THR A 147 -12.52 5.80 -14.97
CA THR A 147 -12.27 7.07 -14.27
C THR A 147 -10.90 7.00 -13.62
N ILE A 148 -9.98 7.87 -14.03
CA ILE A 148 -8.64 7.98 -13.46
C ILE A 148 -8.58 9.22 -12.57
N TYR A 149 -8.14 9.03 -11.33
CA TYR A 149 -7.87 10.08 -10.34
C TYR A 149 -6.37 10.22 -10.18
N THR A 150 -5.77 11.29 -10.73
CA THR A 150 -4.34 11.56 -10.62
C THR A 150 -4.07 12.50 -9.47
N TYR A 151 -3.37 11.99 -8.44
CA TYR A 151 -2.93 12.73 -7.26
C TYR A 151 -1.48 13.17 -7.47
N LEU A 152 -1.25 14.48 -7.58
CA LEU A 152 0.09 15.01 -7.72
C LEU A 152 0.82 14.99 -6.39
N ILE A 153 1.99 14.35 -6.36
CA ILE A 153 2.92 14.30 -5.23
C ILE A 153 4.33 14.66 -5.70
N PRO A 154 4.76 15.92 -5.54
CA PRO A 154 6.04 16.41 -6.03
C PRO A 154 7.19 15.97 -5.11
N ILE A 155 7.64 14.72 -5.25
CA ILE A 155 8.67 14.11 -4.39
C ILE A 155 10.07 14.15 -4.96
N LEU A 156 10.24 14.45 -6.26
CA LEU A 156 11.53 14.32 -6.93
C LEU A 156 12.37 15.60 -6.89
N SER A 157 11.75 16.79 -6.98
CA SER A 157 12.48 18.04 -7.05
C SER A 157 11.63 19.28 -6.72
N PRO A 158 12.24 20.42 -6.41
CA PRO A 158 11.52 21.69 -6.31
C PRO A 158 10.77 22.06 -7.61
N ASP A 159 11.33 21.74 -8.77
CA ASP A 159 10.68 21.94 -10.07
C ASP A 159 9.42 21.08 -10.23
N SER A 160 9.39 19.87 -9.65
CA SER A 160 8.16 19.06 -9.58
C SER A 160 7.04 19.79 -8.83
N ALA A 161 7.36 20.48 -7.73
CA ALA A 161 6.39 21.25 -6.97
C ALA A 161 5.86 22.44 -7.79
N GLN A 162 6.73 23.15 -8.48
CA GLN A 162 6.33 24.26 -9.34
C GLN A 162 5.42 23.80 -10.48
N LYS A 163 5.82 22.75 -11.20
CA LYS A 163 5.00 22.17 -12.27
C LYS A 163 3.64 21.66 -11.78
N SER A 164 3.63 20.99 -10.60
CA SER A 164 2.37 20.52 -10.00
C SER A 164 1.41 21.68 -9.72
N LYS A 165 1.90 22.82 -9.21
CA LYS A 165 1.10 24.02 -9.00
C LYS A 165 0.61 24.60 -10.32
N GLN A 166 1.46 24.72 -11.32
CA GLN A 166 1.11 25.24 -12.65
C GLN A 166 0.04 24.37 -13.33
N ILE A 167 0.19 23.05 -13.25
CA ILE A 167 -0.81 22.11 -13.79
C ILE A 167 -2.14 22.28 -13.05
N TRP A 168 -2.12 22.22 -11.72
CA TRP A 168 -3.34 22.29 -10.92
C TRP A 168 -4.10 23.61 -11.08
N CYS A 169 -3.37 24.73 -11.14
CA CYS A 169 -3.94 26.08 -11.23
C CYS A 169 -4.27 26.54 -12.66
N SER A 170 -4.08 25.68 -13.65
CA SER A 170 -4.47 25.99 -15.03
C SER A 170 -5.99 25.97 -15.21
N SER A 171 -6.48 26.56 -16.28
CA SER A 171 -7.92 26.56 -16.63
C SER A 171 -8.46 25.15 -16.92
N ASP A 172 -7.59 24.23 -17.37
CA ASP A 172 -7.87 22.82 -17.58
C ASP A 172 -6.70 21.98 -17.06
N PRO A 173 -6.75 21.56 -15.75
CA PRO A 173 -5.68 20.79 -15.15
C PRO A 173 -5.40 19.47 -15.85
N TYR A 174 -6.44 18.78 -16.37
CA TYR A 174 -6.23 17.52 -17.07
C TYR A 174 -5.51 17.71 -18.39
N LYS A 175 -5.97 18.66 -19.20
CA LYS A 175 -5.29 18.97 -20.46
C LYS A 175 -3.84 19.38 -20.24
N THR A 176 -3.59 20.28 -19.29
CA THR A 176 -2.22 20.75 -18.98
C THR A 176 -1.32 19.60 -18.48
N TYR A 177 -1.89 18.69 -17.68
CA TYR A 177 -1.19 17.49 -17.22
C TYR A 177 -0.79 16.58 -18.39
N ILE A 178 -1.72 16.26 -19.28
CA ILE A 178 -1.47 15.42 -20.46
C ILE A 178 -0.49 16.10 -21.43
N ASP A 179 -0.65 17.39 -21.68
CA ASP A 179 0.27 18.15 -22.52
C ASP A 179 1.74 18.00 -22.02
N TRP A 180 1.95 18.06 -20.71
CA TRP A 180 3.27 17.85 -20.13
C TRP A 180 3.71 16.38 -20.14
N MET A 181 2.85 15.49 -19.65
CA MET A 181 3.25 14.09 -19.42
C MET A 181 3.41 13.29 -20.72
N VAL A 182 2.57 13.59 -21.72
CA VAL A 182 2.51 12.83 -22.97
C VAL A 182 3.20 13.59 -24.11
N ASN A 183 2.92 14.91 -24.23
CA ASN A 183 3.34 15.71 -25.38
C ASN A 183 4.62 16.53 -25.12
N GLY A 184 5.09 16.62 -23.86
CA GLY A 184 6.30 17.34 -23.49
C GLY A 184 6.13 18.87 -23.49
N ILE A 185 4.90 19.38 -23.55
CA ILE A 185 4.60 20.82 -23.51
C ILE A 185 4.70 21.30 -22.07
N THR A 186 5.67 22.15 -21.78
CA THR A 186 5.93 22.66 -20.43
C THR A 186 4.73 23.44 -19.87
N PRO A 187 4.25 23.12 -18.65
CA PRO A 187 3.20 23.92 -18.01
C PRO A 187 3.62 25.38 -17.85
N SER A 188 2.69 26.28 -18.07
CA SER A 188 2.92 27.73 -17.96
C SER A 188 1.98 28.33 -16.90
N GLY A 189 2.22 29.60 -16.54
CA GLY A 189 1.44 30.29 -15.52
C GLY A 189 2.14 30.32 -14.18
N LYS A 190 1.60 31.12 -13.25
CA LYS A 190 2.24 31.39 -11.95
C LYS A 190 2.05 30.25 -10.94
N GLY A 191 1.00 29.43 -11.09
CA GLY A 191 0.65 28.39 -10.12
C GLY A 191 0.15 28.97 -8.78
N GLU A 192 -0.51 30.12 -8.84
CA GLU A 192 -0.99 30.87 -7.66
C GLU A 192 -2.48 30.61 -7.42
N CYS A 193 -2.81 29.46 -6.87
CA CYS A 193 -4.14 29.14 -6.39
C CYS A 193 -4.04 28.16 -5.21
N SER A 194 -5.18 27.89 -4.56
CA SER A 194 -5.21 26.83 -3.54
C SER A 194 -5.03 25.46 -4.17
N THR A 195 -4.05 24.69 -3.71
CA THR A 195 -3.72 23.38 -4.24
C THR A 195 -3.90 22.28 -3.18
N PRO A 196 -4.20 21.02 -3.56
CA PRO A 196 -4.27 19.90 -2.64
C PRO A 196 -2.92 19.22 -2.39
N LEU A 197 -1.80 19.78 -2.85
CA LEU A 197 -0.50 19.10 -2.84
C LEU A 197 -0.07 18.64 -1.44
N ASP A 198 -0.25 19.50 -0.42
CA ASP A 198 0.11 19.14 0.96
C ASP A 198 -0.77 18.00 1.48
N LYS A 199 -2.05 17.95 1.12
CA LYS A 199 -2.96 16.85 1.48
C LYS A 199 -2.55 15.56 0.80
N ASN A 200 -2.17 15.61 -0.48
CA ASN A 200 -1.69 14.46 -1.24
C ASN A 200 -0.36 13.95 -0.67
N MET A 201 0.55 14.85 -0.29
CA MET A 201 1.81 14.49 0.36
C MET A 201 1.60 13.86 1.74
N ALA A 202 0.66 14.39 2.53
CA ALA A 202 0.30 13.81 3.82
C ALA A 202 -0.30 12.41 3.66
N PHE A 203 -1.17 12.20 2.67
CA PHE A 203 -1.70 10.88 2.32
C PHE A 203 -0.57 9.93 1.91
N ALA A 204 0.31 10.37 1.01
CA ALA A 204 1.45 9.57 0.57
C ALA A 204 2.34 9.13 1.74
N LYS A 205 2.60 10.03 2.69
CA LYS A 205 3.35 9.72 3.91
C LYS A 205 2.63 8.69 4.78
N THR A 206 1.33 8.85 4.99
CA THR A 206 0.51 7.95 5.83
C THR A 206 0.53 6.52 5.30
N TYR A 207 0.42 6.36 3.98
CA TYR A 207 0.36 5.06 3.32
C TYR A 207 1.72 4.58 2.77
N GLY A 208 2.82 5.25 3.12
CA GLY A 208 4.17 4.86 2.70
C GLY A 208 4.35 4.85 1.19
N ILE A 209 3.80 5.85 0.48
CA ILE A 209 4.02 6.03 -0.95
C ILE A 209 5.32 6.81 -1.12
N THR A 210 6.41 6.10 -1.36
CA THR A 210 7.76 6.65 -1.46
C THR A 210 8.27 6.78 -2.90
N GLY A 211 7.48 6.33 -3.88
CA GLY A 211 7.87 6.35 -5.28
C GLY A 211 6.68 6.58 -6.21
N THR A 212 6.99 7.09 -7.40
CA THR A 212 6.01 7.34 -8.45
C THR A 212 6.38 6.64 -9.76
N PRO A 213 5.40 6.20 -10.54
CA PRO A 213 3.98 6.20 -10.21
C PRO A 213 3.64 5.13 -9.18
N THR A 214 2.56 5.34 -8.41
CA THR A 214 1.93 4.30 -7.59
C THR A 214 0.44 4.30 -7.91
N LEU A 215 -0.10 3.11 -8.23
CA LEU A 215 -1.50 2.93 -8.61
C LEU A 215 -2.26 2.25 -7.48
N PHE A 216 -3.53 2.61 -7.32
CA PHE A 216 -4.46 1.92 -6.42
C PHE A 216 -5.77 1.64 -7.14
N PHE A 217 -6.33 0.46 -6.84
CA PHE A 217 -7.61 0.00 -7.33
C PHE A 217 -8.68 0.09 -6.25
N THR A 218 -9.94 -0.07 -6.61
CA THR A 218 -11.09 0.10 -5.69
C THR A 218 -11.10 -0.87 -4.51
N ASP A 219 -10.44 -2.02 -4.64
CA ASP A 219 -10.22 -2.97 -3.53
C ASP A 219 -9.06 -2.56 -2.59
N GLY A 220 -8.44 -1.40 -2.85
CA GLY A 220 -7.30 -0.88 -2.09
C GLY A 220 -5.95 -1.47 -2.50
N SER A 221 -5.89 -2.43 -3.41
CA SER A 221 -4.63 -3.03 -3.85
C SER A 221 -3.71 -2.01 -4.53
N ARG A 222 -2.39 -2.13 -4.26
CA ARG A 222 -1.34 -1.23 -4.71
C ARG A 222 -0.49 -1.86 -5.79
N PHE A 223 -0.27 -1.13 -6.88
CA PHE A 223 0.71 -1.48 -7.91
C PHE A 223 1.78 -0.40 -7.96
N PRO A 224 3.01 -0.67 -7.51
CA PRO A 224 4.11 0.29 -7.55
C PRO A 224 4.77 0.31 -8.93
N GLY A 225 5.18 1.49 -9.38
CA GLY A 225 5.91 1.67 -10.63
C GLY A 225 5.02 1.71 -11.89
N ALA A 226 5.68 1.87 -13.03
CA ALA A 226 5.02 1.87 -14.35
C ALA A 226 4.74 0.43 -14.79
N VAL A 227 3.60 -0.09 -14.38
CA VAL A 227 3.12 -1.44 -14.74
C VAL A 227 2.60 -1.48 -16.17
N GLN A 228 2.56 -2.69 -16.75
CA GLN A 228 2.03 -2.91 -18.09
C GLN A 228 0.51 -2.75 -18.12
N ILE A 229 -0.02 -2.28 -19.25
CA ILE A 229 -1.46 -2.10 -19.41
C ILE A 229 -2.24 -3.42 -19.26
N THR A 230 -1.64 -4.53 -19.67
CA THR A 230 -2.20 -5.88 -19.52
C THR A 230 -2.42 -6.27 -18.06
N ASP A 231 -1.51 -5.84 -17.15
CA ASP A 231 -1.63 -6.12 -15.72
C ASP A 231 -2.76 -5.28 -15.10
N ILE A 232 -2.91 -4.02 -15.55
CA ILE A 232 -4.02 -3.15 -15.14
C ILE A 232 -5.36 -3.75 -15.59
N GLU A 233 -5.47 -4.21 -16.84
CA GLU A 233 -6.69 -4.82 -17.38
C GLU A 233 -7.00 -6.16 -16.67
N LYS A 234 -6.00 -6.99 -16.43
CA LYS A 234 -6.15 -8.22 -15.63
C LYS A 234 -6.67 -7.92 -14.23
N LYS A 235 -6.12 -6.87 -13.59
CA LYS A 235 -6.58 -6.45 -12.26
C LYS A 235 -8.02 -5.97 -12.29
N PHE A 236 -8.41 -5.12 -13.22
CA PHE A 236 -9.80 -4.69 -13.39
C PHE A 236 -10.76 -5.88 -13.59
N SER A 237 -10.35 -6.88 -14.36
CA SER A 237 -11.17 -8.09 -14.58
C SER A 237 -11.38 -8.89 -13.30
N SER A 238 -10.46 -8.83 -12.32
CA SER A 238 -10.56 -9.52 -11.03
C SER A 238 -11.41 -8.77 -9.99
N LEU A 239 -11.82 -7.52 -10.27
CA LEU A 239 -12.60 -6.67 -9.35
C LEU A 239 -14.12 -6.73 -9.59
N LYS A 240 -14.58 -7.68 -10.38
CA LYS A 240 -16.01 -7.86 -10.71
C LYS A 240 -16.79 -8.50 -9.56
#